data_f82e91fa023952574cf253c2481edfe5
#
_entry.id   f82e91fa023952574cf253c2481edfe5
#
_cell.length_a   1.000
_cell.length_b   1.000
_cell.length_c   1.000
_cell.angle_alpha   90.00
_cell.angle_beta   90.00
_cell.angle_gamma   90.00
#
_symmetry.space_group_name_H-M   'P 1'
#
loop_
_entity.id
_entity.type
_entity.pdbx_description
1 polymer ?
#
loop_
_entity_poly.entity_id
_entity_poly.type
_entity_poly.pdbx_seq_one_letter_code
_entity_poly.pdbx_strand_id
1 'polypeptide(L)'
;MTSVSVAGVDLSVASDMKALGVVLDRRLTFQKHAMAVAQSCNYHSQAICHIHHLLSAELAVTLACSLILTRLDYCNSVLYGAPASSIQVLVRIVLQAPRRSHAQPLLRELHWLPIQHRMEYKVAVLTFKSGSSATAPT
;
A
#
# COMPACT_ATOMS: atom_id res chain seq x y z
N MET A 1 15.64 10.68 24.66
CA MET A 1 16.70 9.72 24.30
C MET A 1 16.90 9.84 22.81
N THR A 2 18.07 10.28 22.38
CA THR A 2 18.41 10.55 20.97
C THR A 2 19.43 9.57 20.41
N SER A 3 20.06 8.76 21.27
CA SER A 3 21.04 7.73 20.88
C SER A 3 20.93 6.48 21.74
N VAL A 4 21.31 5.34 21.19
CA VAL A 4 21.43 4.04 21.86
C VAL A 4 22.84 3.54 21.64
N SER A 5 23.55 3.16 22.72
CA SER A 5 24.89 2.60 22.63
C SER A 5 24.79 1.08 22.40
N VAL A 6 25.39 0.60 21.31
CA VAL A 6 25.46 -0.82 20.95
C VAL A 6 26.92 -1.17 20.71
N ALA A 7 27.47 -2.10 21.48
CA ALA A 7 28.86 -2.55 21.39
C ALA A 7 29.88 -1.39 21.41
N GLY A 8 29.62 -0.36 22.22
CA GLY A 8 30.52 0.82 22.34
C GLY A 8 30.37 1.85 21.23
N VAL A 9 29.42 1.70 20.33
CA VAL A 9 29.09 2.67 19.28
C VAL A 9 27.74 3.32 19.58
N ASP A 10 27.71 4.65 19.63
CA ASP A 10 26.47 5.41 19.82
C ASP A 10 25.75 5.57 18.49
N LEU A 11 24.59 4.90 18.37
CA LEU A 11 23.71 4.98 17.22
C LEU A 11 22.61 6.02 17.49
N SER A 12 22.45 6.96 16.57
CA SER A 12 21.36 7.93 16.63
C SER A 12 20.02 7.23 16.35
N VAL A 13 19.00 7.52 17.19
CA VAL A 13 17.66 6.99 16.98
C VAL A 13 16.98 7.78 15.85
N ALA A 14 16.79 7.15 14.72
CA ALA A 14 16.07 7.73 13.59
C ALA A 14 14.58 7.88 13.91
N SER A 15 13.93 8.89 13.31
CA SER A 15 12.48 9.10 13.43
C SER A 15 11.66 8.03 12.68
N ASP A 16 12.27 7.45 11.68
CA ASP A 16 11.68 6.45 10.79
C ASP A 16 12.77 5.52 10.25
N MET A 17 12.38 4.31 9.92
CA MET A 17 13.23 3.31 9.28
C MET A 17 12.50 2.65 8.13
N LYS A 18 13.26 2.23 7.13
CA LYS A 18 12.75 1.44 6.01
C LYS A 18 13.17 -0.03 6.20
N ALA A 19 12.19 -0.91 6.35
CA ALA A 19 12.39 -2.34 6.47
C ALA A 19 11.56 -3.08 5.42
N LEU A 20 12.18 -3.92 4.60
CA LEU A 20 11.50 -4.71 3.55
C LEU A 20 10.56 -3.86 2.68
N GLY A 21 10.97 -2.63 2.35
CA GLY A 21 10.15 -1.72 1.55
C GLY A 21 9.07 -0.95 2.31
N VAL A 22 8.82 -1.30 3.58
CA VAL A 22 7.86 -0.59 4.44
C VAL A 22 8.58 0.52 5.20
N VAL A 23 7.99 1.71 5.22
CA VAL A 23 8.46 2.83 6.05
C VAL A 23 7.74 2.76 7.39
N LEU A 24 8.50 2.50 8.44
CA LEU A 24 8.02 2.44 9.82
C LEU A 24 8.38 3.75 10.51
N ASP A 25 7.38 4.49 10.95
CA ASP A 25 7.59 5.66 11.81
C ASP A 25 7.54 5.25 13.29
N ARG A 26 8.09 6.09 14.15
CA ARG A 26 8.22 5.82 15.58
C ARG A 26 6.91 5.50 16.30
N ARG A 27 5.78 5.99 15.77
CA ARG A 27 4.43 5.77 16.33
C ARG A 27 3.67 4.67 15.61
N LEU A 28 4.28 4.03 14.60
CA LEU A 28 3.64 3.02 13.75
C LEU A 28 2.31 3.50 13.14
N THR A 29 2.24 4.78 12.77
CA THR A 29 1.06 5.34 12.09
C THR A 29 0.98 4.94 10.64
N PHE A 30 2.10 4.47 10.06
CA PHE A 30 2.25 4.12 8.64
C PHE A 30 1.91 5.24 7.65
N GLN A 31 1.72 6.47 8.13
CA GLN A 31 1.35 7.61 7.28
C GLN A 31 2.40 7.89 6.21
N LYS A 32 3.68 7.88 6.59
CA LYS A 32 4.80 8.05 5.64
C LYS A 32 4.84 6.93 4.61
N HIS A 33 4.56 5.69 5.03
CA HIS A 33 4.48 4.56 4.12
C HIS A 33 3.31 4.70 3.14
N ALA A 34 2.12 5.00 3.61
CA ALA A 34 0.94 5.23 2.77
C ALA A 34 1.18 6.35 1.75
N MET A 35 1.82 7.45 2.16
CA MET A 35 2.20 8.54 1.24
C MET A 35 3.22 8.08 0.19
N ALA A 36 4.24 7.31 0.56
CA ALA A 36 5.24 6.80 -0.37
C ALA A 36 4.62 5.85 -1.41
N VAL A 37 3.73 4.96 -0.98
CA VAL A 37 2.97 4.08 -1.88
C VAL A 37 2.08 4.89 -2.81
N ALA A 38 1.36 5.89 -2.29
CA ALA A 38 0.50 6.77 -3.06
C ALA A 38 1.27 7.54 -4.13
N GLN A 39 2.44 8.10 -3.78
CA GLN A 39 3.32 8.79 -4.74
C GLN A 39 3.81 7.85 -5.84
N SER A 40 4.22 6.63 -5.49
CA SER A 40 4.63 5.62 -6.47
C SER A 40 3.49 5.24 -7.42
N CYS A 41 2.29 5.02 -6.91
CA CYS A 41 1.11 4.73 -7.71
C CYS A 41 0.77 5.90 -8.66
N ASN A 42 0.82 7.13 -8.15
CA ASN A 42 0.58 8.33 -8.96
C ASN A 42 1.61 8.47 -10.09
N TYR A 43 2.88 8.24 -9.81
CA TYR A 43 3.93 8.24 -10.83
C TYR A 43 3.63 7.25 -11.96
N HIS A 44 3.31 5.99 -11.62
CA HIS A 44 2.99 4.98 -12.62
C HIS A 44 1.69 5.28 -13.37
N SER A 45 0.69 5.82 -12.69
CA SER A 45 -0.56 6.25 -13.30
C SER A 45 -0.33 7.35 -14.34
N GLN A 46 0.47 8.37 -14.00
CA GLN A 46 0.84 9.44 -14.92
C GLN A 46 1.65 8.92 -16.12
N ALA A 47 2.61 8.01 -15.88
CA ALA A 47 3.38 7.38 -16.94
C ALA A 47 2.48 6.62 -17.93
N ILE A 48 1.51 5.82 -17.41
CA ILE A 48 0.54 5.11 -18.26
C ILE A 48 -0.32 6.12 -19.04
N CYS A 49 -0.82 7.17 -18.39
CA CYS A 49 -1.59 8.22 -19.06
C CYS A 49 -0.80 8.91 -20.18
N HIS A 50 0.49 9.08 -20.01
CA HIS A 50 1.34 9.73 -21.03
C HIS A 50 1.47 8.90 -22.30
N ILE A 51 1.52 7.56 -22.16
CA ILE A 51 1.68 6.63 -23.28
C ILE A 51 0.38 5.95 -23.71
N HIS A 52 -0.78 6.31 -23.11
CA HIS A 52 -2.05 5.61 -23.33
C HIS A 52 -2.47 5.54 -24.80
N HIS A 53 -2.12 6.57 -25.59
CA HIS A 53 -2.42 6.64 -27.04
C HIS A 53 -1.67 5.58 -27.86
N LEU A 54 -0.59 5.00 -27.32
CA LEU A 54 0.20 3.93 -27.93
C LEU A 54 -0.22 2.53 -27.45
N LEU A 55 -1.10 2.47 -26.45
CA LEU A 55 -1.50 1.23 -25.80
C LEU A 55 -2.90 0.81 -26.22
N SER A 56 -3.09 -0.50 -26.41
CA SER A 56 -4.46 -1.06 -26.42
C SER A 56 -5.07 -0.98 -25.02
N ALA A 57 -6.40 -1.00 -24.94
CA ALA A 57 -7.10 -0.98 -23.65
C ALA A 57 -6.66 -2.13 -22.73
N GLU A 58 -6.47 -3.34 -23.28
CA GLU A 58 -6.00 -4.50 -22.52
C GLU A 58 -4.59 -4.31 -21.95
N LEU A 59 -3.67 -3.76 -22.74
CA LEU A 59 -2.31 -3.46 -22.29
C LEU A 59 -2.31 -2.38 -21.21
N ALA A 60 -3.14 -1.35 -21.36
CA ALA A 60 -3.26 -0.29 -20.35
C ALA A 60 -3.77 -0.86 -19.01
N VAL A 61 -4.79 -1.72 -19.03
CA VAL A 61 -5.31 -2.41 -17.85
C VAL A 61 -4.23 -3.33 -17.25
N THR A 62 -3.54 -4.10 -18.06
CA THR A 62 -2.46 -5.01 -17.59
C THR A 62 -1.35 -4.23 -16.92
N LEU A 63 -0.91 -3.11 -17.48
CA LEU A 63 0.09 -2.22 -16.89
C LEU A 63 -0.41 -1.60 -15.58
N ALA A 64 -1.65 -1.12 -15.55
CA ALA A 64 -2.25 -0.58 -14.35
C ALA A 64 -2.34 -1.64 -13.23
N CYS A 65 -2.76 -2.84 -13.57
CA CYS A 65 -2.80 -3.96 -12.61
C CYS A 65 -1.40 -4.34 -12.11
N SER A 66 -0.42 -4.47 -12.98
CA SER A 66 0.92 -4.89 -12.60
C SER A 66 1.70 -3.84 -11.82
N LEU A 67 1.59 -2.57 -12.18
CA LEU A 67 2.39 -1.50 -11.59
C LEU A 67 1.71 -0.82 -10.39
N ILE A 68 0.40 -0.70 -10.41
CA ILE A 68 -0.37 0.00 -9.37
C ILE A 68 -0.90 -0.99 -8.33
N LEU A 69 -1.63 -2.03 -8.77
CA LEU A 69 -2.23 -2.98 -7.82
C LEU A 69 -1.18 -3.75 -7.04
N THR A 70 -0.08 -4.18 -7.67
CA THR A 70 1.01 -4.86 -6.96
C THR A 70 1.61 -3.98 -5.87
N ARG A 71 1.73 -2.67 -6.11
CA ARG A 71 2.21 -1.71 -5.09
C ARG A 71 1.21 -1.55 -3.96
N LEU A 72 -0.08 -1.51 -4.25
CA LEU A 72 -1.13 -1.43 -3.26
C LEU A 72 -1.25 -2.71 -2.43
N ASP A 73 -1.06 -3.88 -3.07
CA ASP A 73 -1.17 -5.17 -2.41
C ASP A 73 0.08 -5.57 -1.64
N TYR A 74 1.24 -5.01 -2.02
CA TYR A 74 2.45 -5.21 -1.27
C TYR A 74 2.31 -4.56 0.10
N CYS A 75 2.47 -5.33 1.15
CA CYS A 75 2.34 -4.88 2.54
C CYS A 75 0.99 -4.23 2.92
N ASN A 76 -0.08 -4.46 2.15
CA ASN A 76 -1.40 -3.91 2.50
C ASN A 76 -1.90 -4.41 3.87
N SER A 77 -1.51 -5.62 4.29
CA SER A 77 -1.81 -6.14 5.64
C SER A 77 -1.18 -5.31 6.76
N VAL A 78 -0.06 -4.64 6.51
CA VAL A 78 0.59 -3.74 7.49
C VAL A 78 -0.24 -2.48 7.72
N LEU A 79 -1.03 -2.07 6.72
CA LEU A 79 -1.95 -0.94 6.82
C LEU A 79 -3.27 -1.30 7.52
N TYR A 80 -3.46 -2.56 7.89
CA TYR A 80 -4.63 -2.96 8.66
C TYR A 80 -4.61 -2.30 10.03
N GLY A 81 -5.70 -1.59 10.35
CA GLY A 81 -5.76 -0.78 11.58
C GLY A 81 -5.09 0.60 11.49
N ALA A 82 -4.49 0.96 10.34
CA ALA A 82 -3.99 2.31 10.13
C ALA A 82 -5.12 3.35 10.19
N PRO A 83 -4.84 4.60 10.60
CA PRO A 83 -5.84 5.64 10.63
C PRO A 83 -6.54 5.82 9.28
N ALA A 84 -7.86 5.99 9.30
CA ALA A 84 -8.66 6.16 8.08
C ALA A 84 -8.16 7.32 7.19
N SER A 85 -7.58 8.36 7.80
CA SER A 85 -6.96 9.47 7.08
C SER A 85 -5.81 9.02 6.17
N SER A 86 -4.97 8.09 6.63
CA SER A 86 -3.83 7.56 5.85
C SER A 86 -4.32 6.77 4.64
N ILE A 87 -5.37 5.96 4.82
CA ILE A 87 -5.99 5.18 3.75
C ILE A 87 -6.71 6.10 2.75
N GLN A 88 -7.40 7.14 3.23
CA GLN A 88 -8.06 8.11 2.36
C GLN A 88 -7.08 8.89 1.47
N VAL A 89 -5.91 9.24 1.99
CA VAL A 89 -4.85 9.87 1.18
C VAL A 89 -4.42 8.94 0.06
N LEU A 90 -4.16 7.67 0.36
CA LEU A 90 -3.78 6.67 -0.62
C LEU A 90 -4.84 6.56 -1.73
N VAL A 91 -6.11 6.37 -1.36
CA VAL A 91 -7.22 6.21 -2.31
C VAL A 91 -7.35 7.43 -3.24
N ARG A 92 -7.29 8.64 -2.69
CA ARG A 92 -7.41 9.88 -3.47
C ARG A 92 -6.32 10.03 -4.52
N ILE A 93 -5.08 9.74 -4.14
CA ILE A 93 -3.94 9.90 -5.04
C ILE A 93 -4.00 8.85 -6.15
N VAL A 94 -4.30 7.59 -5.81
CA VAL A 94 -4.37 6.50 -6.80
C VAL A 94 -5.46 6.72 -7.83
N LEU A 95 -6.63 7.19 -7.39
CA LEU A 95 -7.77 7.41 -8.28
C LEU A 95 -7.74 8.79 -8.98
N GLN A 96 -6.71 9.63 -8.67
CA GLN A 96 -6.63 11.02 -9.14
C GLN A 96 -7.95 11.78 -8.95
N ALA A 97 -8.71 11.38 -7.95
CA ALA A 97 -10.07 11.86 -7.73
C ALA A 97 -10.04 13.30 -7.19
N PRO A 98 -10.89 14.20 -7.72
CA PRO A 98 -11.07 15.53 -7.15
C PRO A 98 -11.43 15.43 -5.66
N ARG A 99 -11.05 16.42 -4.86
CA ARG A 99 -11.25 16.42 -3.39
C ARG A 99 -12.67 16.09 -2.93
N ARG A 100 -13.68 16.20 -3.81
CA ARG A 100 -15.11 16.01 -3.52
C ARG A 100 -15.74 14.79 -4.19
N SER A 101 -15.01 14.01 -5.00
CA SER A 101 -15.59 12.84 -5.66
C SER A 101 -15.57 11.61 -4.76
N HIS A 102 -16.67 10.84 -4.82
CA HIS A 102 -16.71 9.52 -4.20
C HIS A 102 -15.92 8.52 -5.06
N ALA A 103 -14.95 7.87 -4.47
CA ALA A 103 -14.11 6.91 -5.16
C ALA A 103 -14.85 5.59 -5.49
N GLN A 104 -15.91 5.27 -4.76
CA GLN A 104 -16.63 4.00 -4.88
C GLN A 104 -17.20 3.69 -6.28
N PRO A 105 -17.82 4.62 -7.04
CA PRO A 105 -18.33 4.34 -8.36
C PRO A 105 -17.23 3.90 -9.33
N LEU A 106 -16.09 4.60 -9.30
CA LEU A 106 -14.94 4.32 -10.17
C LEU A 106 -14.30 2.94 -9.87
N LEU A 107 -14.21 2.57 -8.60
CA LEU A 107 -13.71 1.24 -8.20
C LEU A 107 -14.65 0.12 -8.67
N ARG A 108 -15.96 0.34 -8.65
CA ARG A 108 -16.95 -0.62 -9.15
C ARG A 108 -16.87 -0.80 -10.65
N GLU A 109 -16.71 0.29 -11.40
CA GLU A 109 -16.56 0.26 -12.86
C GLU A 109 -15.30 -0.51 -13.28
N LEU A 110 -14.21 -0.38 -12.53
CA LEU A 110 -12.96 -1.11 -12.74
C LEU A 110 -12.96 -2.52 -12.13
N HIS A 111 -14.06 -2.97 -11.51
CA HIS A 111 -14.14 -4.22 -10.74
C HIS A 111 -13.04 -4.33 -9.67
N TRP A 112 -12.57 -3.23 -9.16
CA TRP A 112 -11.53 -3.20 -8.12
C TRP A 112 -12.15 -3.23 -6.74
N LEU A 113 -11.73 -4.18 -5.93
CA LEU A 113 -12.07 -4.19 -4.51
C LEU A 113 -11.52 -2.94 -3.81
N PRO A 114 -12.33 -2.29 -2.97
CA PRO A 114 -11.86 -1.21 -2.13
C PRO A 114 -10.61 -1.63 -1.33
N ILE A 115 -9.65 -0.72 -1.17
CA ILE A 115 -8.37 -1.00 -0.50
C ILE A 115 -8.60 -1.62 0.89
N GLN A 116 -9.60 -1.16 1.62
CA GLN A 116 -9.93 -1.70 2.95
C GLN A 116 -10.30 -3.19 2.88
N HIS A 117 -11.16 -3.60 1.95
CA HIS A 117 -11.53 -5.01 1.77
C HIS A 117 -10.35 -5.87 1.29
N ARG A 118 -9.42 -5.28 0.54
CA ARG A 118 -8.18 -5.98 0.14
C ARG A 118 -7.28 -6.25 1.34
N MET A 119 -7.18 -5.29 2.29
CA MET A 119 -6.43 -5.47 3.53
C MET A 119 -7.06 -6.55 4.41
N GLU A 120 -8.37 -6.49 4.61
CA GLU A 120 -9.15 -7.48 5.38
C GLU A 120 -8.99 -8.88 4.78
N TYR A 121 -9.15 -9.02 3.47
CA TYR A 121 -8.95 -10.28 2.76
C TYR A 121 -7.53 -10.82 2.93
N LYS A 122 -6.51 -9.97 2.80
CA LYS A 122 -5.12 -10.38 2.96
C LYS A 122 -4.84 -10.88 4.38
N VAL A 123 -5.33 -10.18 5.40
CA VAL A 123 -5.20 -10.59 6.79
C VAL A 123 -5.91 -11.93 7.00
N ALA A 124 -7.15 -12.09 6.52
CA ALA A 124 -7.89 -13.34 6.63
C ALA A 124 -7.17 -14.53 5.98
N VAL A 125 -6.60 -14.33 4.78
CA VAL A 125 -5.81 -15.36 4.09
C VAL A 125 -4.55 -15.73 4.86
N LEU A 126 -3.84 -14.75 5.43
CA LEU A 126 -2.64 -15.00 6.20
C LEU A 126 -2.94 -15.77 7.50
N THR A 127 -4.00 -15.38 8.21
CA THR A 127 -4.42 -16.08 9.45
C THR A 127 -4.89 -17.50 9.16
N PHE A 128 -5.66 -17.70 8.09
CA PHE A 128 -6.08 -19.05 7.67
C PHE A 128 -4.87 -19.93 7.35
N LYS A 129 -3.92 -19.43 6.55
CA LYS A 129 -2.72 -20.21 6.18
C LYS A 129 -1.85 -20.54 7.39
N SER A 130 -1.68 -19.60 8.33
CA SER A 130 -0.92 -19.86 9.56
C SER A 130 -1.60 -20.89 10.45
N GLY A 131 -2.93 -20.85 10.55
CA GLY A 131 -3.72 -21.84 11.30
C GLY A 131 -3.67 -23.23 10.68
N SER A 132 -3.79 -23.33 9.35
CA SER A 132 -3.77 -24.62 8.64
C SER A 132 -2.38 -25.27 8.63
N SER A 133 -1.29 -24.50 8.61
CA SER A 133 0.07 -25.05 8.69
C SER A 133 0.46 -25.49 10.11
N ALA A 134 -0.17 -24.94 11.14
CA ALA A 134 0.06 -25.37 12.53
C ALA A 134 -0.64 -26.69 12.88
N THR A 135 -1.63 -27.14 12.09
CA THR A 135 -2.39 -28.36 12.28
C THR A 135 -1.94 -29.53 11.42
N ALA A 136 -0.84 -29.41 10.66
CA ALA A 136 -0.28 -30.55 9.93
C ALA A 136 0.33 -31.54 10.94
N PRO A 137 -0.20 -32.77 11.10
CA PRO A 137 0.38 -33.77 11.97
C PRO A 137 1.74 -34.20 11.43
N THR A 138 2.74 -34.19 12.31
CA THR A 138 4.04 -34.87 12.10
C THR A 138 3.88 -36.36 12.00
#